data_1439ddb5069a8fe9671317b5664e3c00
#
_entry.id   1439ddb5069a8fe9671317b5664e3c00
#
_cell.length_a   1.000
_cell.length_b   1.000
_cell.length_c   1.000
_cell.angle_alpha   90.00
_cell.angle_beta   90.00
_cell.angle_gamma   90.00
#
_symmetry.space_group_name_H-M   'P 1'
#
loop_
_entity.id
_entity.type
_entity.pdbx_description
1 polymer ?
#
loop_
_entity_poly.entity_id
_entity_poly.type
_entity_poly.pdbx_seq_one_letter_code
_entity_poly.pdbx_strand_id
1 'polypeptide(L)'
;MVETQHKMTLSTTESNNHIQLIKIRQGDVNMQKLVVEIVENGELKTFEGLVPFFINTTKFGENQPIEQKVQKYSPAQGRLEYTLSEPDWQWGGENTAHFSFRTLNGDGTWSEQFSTLDFTYRVVVGITNSCIRDSAYVWTFEELLRRFREYMEQGKNEWEQWIQDNKDILESLDPNGKILEILIDAKGDYDSLADRLDDIQNKKLSVSSSIRQVTNGGYSVPSNFDEVISNVDDKLFNIAFITDTHVDGMGKDSAFTTGDSTTNPRRWSTLARFKELAKHCDVTVYGGDNCDCNSGRTGEFGIGVRDFGRMHSMAVQKRFANFAGAWKEDVIVCRGNHDTGKVPYAWMGHTPETCLNSADMHNLYNGTYGGRLFKDKGIAIYRIDTDDYSDELDANGQYKEFSGHTKDGESGKIGAEQLKDFGTFLMNLDRSYHVLLVGHIPLDESSTGVWNTEALRTLIDGFRQGMPVTIDYDSLSGEPSKSVTGNEVFDFSTKGPGVIIAYICGHEHWETARNLGTLKMIVGTCAFTNDTSIDFEAFYQLSINKTARMLIMNGVGRATKRSFSY
;
A
#
# COMPACT_ATOMS: atom_id res chain seq x y z
N MET A 1 36.73 15.39 1.02
CA MET A 1 35.74 15.41 2.10
C MET A 1 36.38 14.82 3.34
N VAL A 2 36.15 15.34 4.52
CA VAL A 2 36.75 14.87 5.78
C VAL A 2 35.89 13.79 6.35
N GLU A 3 36.45 12.58 6.48
CA GLU A 3 35.80 11.43 7.13
C GLU A 3 35.67 11.69 8.64
N THR A 4 34.48 11.48 9.22
CA THR A 4 34.28 11.61 10.66
C THR A 4 34.61 10.26 11.33
N GLN A 5 35.53 10.26 12.27
CA GLN A 5 35.94 9.06 13.01
C GLN A 5 35.37 9.08 14.43
N HIS A 6 34.67 8.01 14.78
CA HIS A 6 34.16 7.76 16.12
C HIS A 6 35.03 6.71 16.80
N LYS A 7 35.86 7.14 17.75
CA LYS A 7 36.70 6.24 18.53
C LYS A 7 35.93 5.70 19.73
N MET A 8 36.00 4.40 19.94
CA MET A 8 35.29 3.75 21.04
C MET A 8 36.06 2.53 21.57
N THR A 9 35.82 2.22 22.83
CA THR A 9 36.28 0.97 23.44
C THR A 9 35.05 0.14 23.81
N LEU A 10 34.97 -1.08 23.28
CA LEU A 10 33.88 -1.99 23.54
C LEU A 10 34.36 -3.18 24.37
N SER A 11 33.63 -3.49 25.42
CA SER A 11 33.89 -4.61 26.30
C SER A 11 33.12 -5.86 25.88
N THR A 12 33.68 -7.02 26.13
CA THR A 12 32.99 -8.32 26.00
C THR A 12 32.39 -8.82 27.31
N THR A 13 32.71 -8.18 28.44
CA THR A 13 32.33 -8.66 29.77
C THR A 13 31.74 -7.59 30.69
N GLU A 14 32.07 -6.31 30.52
CA GLU A 14 31.66 -5.24 31.42
C GLU A 14 30.58 -4.35 30.81
N SER A 15 29.60 -3.94 31.62
CA SER A 15 28.47 -3.09 31.20
C SER A 15 28.83 -1.65 30.85
N ASN A 16 30.08 -1.23 31.05
CA ASN A 16 30.53 0.13 30.80
C ASN A 16 31.37 0.22 29.51
N ASN A 17 30.70 0.26 28.38
CA ASN A 17 31.34 0.68 27.14
C ASN A 17 31.67 2.18 27.21
N HIS A 18 32.95 2.53 27.00
CA HIS A 18 33.33 3.94 26.88
C HIS A 18 33.01 4.47 25.48
N ILE A 19 31.80 4.98 25.32
CA ILE A 19 31.26 5.45 24.04
C ILE A 19 30.82 6.90 24.16
N GLN A 20 31.30 7.72 23.24
CA GLN A 20 30.69 9.04 23.01
C GLN A 20 29.37 8.86 22.26
N LEU A 21 28.39 9.74 22.50
CA LEU A 21 27.12 9.72 21.78
C LEU A 21 27.38 9.85 20.27
N ILE A 22 27.20 8.76 19.54
CA ILE A 22 27.35 8.71 18.10
C ILE A 22 26.07 9.23 17.46
N LYS A 23 26.16 10.32 16.72
CA LYS A 23 25.07 10.87 15.90
C LYS A 23 25.48 10.81 14.43
N ILE A 24 24.69 10.11 13.65
CA ILE A 24 24.89 9.91 12.22
C ILE A 24 23.74 10.60 11.49
N ARG A 25 24.03 11.31 10.41
CA ARG A 25 23.01 11.88 9.55
C ARG A 25 22.64 10.87 8.48
N GLN A 26 21.37 10.63 8.27
CA GLN A 26 20.87 9.82 7.18
C GLN A 26 21.35 10.41 5.84
N GLY A 27 22.00 9.59 5.00
CA GLY A 27 22.58 10.04 3.72
C GLY A 27 24.08 10.38 3.75
N ASP A 28 24.77 10.24 4.88
CA ASP A 28 26.23 10.43 4.97
C ASP A 28 26.98 9.18 4.46
N VAL A 29 26.88 8.92 3.18
CA VAL A 29 27.48 7.73 2.53
C VAL A 29 29.00 7.70 2.72
N ASN A 30 29.52 6.64 3.36
CA ASN A 30 30.95 6.39 3.60
C ASN A 30 31.70 7.51 4.33
N MET A 31 30.98 8.36 5.06
CA MET A 31 31.56 9.52 5.77
C MET A 31 31.76 9.28 7.26
N GLN A 32 31.19 8.22 7.81
CA GLN A 32 31.19 7.91 9.23
C GLN A 32 31.94 6.60 9.49
N LYS A 33 32.98 6.65 10.27
CA LYS A 33 33.83 5.48 10.58
C LYS A 33 33.87 5.22 12.09
N LEU A 34 33.61 3.99 12.48
CA LEU A 34 33.86 3.49 13.83
C LEU A 34 35.29 2.95 13.92
N VAL A 35 36.06 3.45 14.88
CA VAL A 35 37.40 2.95 15.21
C VAL A 35 37.31 2.34 16.60
N VAL A 36 37.39 1.03 16.66
CA VAL A 36 37.02 0.26 17.85
C VAL A 36 38.22 -0.48 18.43
N GLU A 37 38.41 -0.37 19.73
CA GLU A 37 39.28 -1.23 20.54
C GLU A 37 38.44 -2.22 21.33
N ILE A 38 38.77 -3.49 21.30
CA ILE A 38 38.06 -4.55 22.00
C ILE A 38 38.80 -4.86 23.31
N VAL A 39 38.06 -4.85 24.40
CA VAL A 39 38.60 -5.16 25.74
C VAL A 39 37.82 -6.27 26.45
N GLU A 40 38.49 -6.95 27.33
CA GLU A 40 37.91 -7.93 28.25
C GLU A 40 38.48 -7.70 29.64
N ASN A 41 37.64 -7.48 30.64
CA ASN A 41 38.06 -7.18 32.03
C ASN A 41 39.02 -5.95 32.07
N GLY A 42 38.86 -4.98 31.20
CA GLY A 42 39.69 -3.77 31.15
C GLY A 42 41.01 -3.92 30.38
N GLU A 43 41.37 -5.10 29.93
CA GLU A 43 42.57 -5.36 29.13
C GLU A 43 42.24 -5.60 27.66
N LEU A 44 43.19 -5.29 26.76
CA LEU A 44 43.02 -5.46 25.32
C LEU A 44 42.78 -6.93 24.96
N LYS A 45 41.67 -7.22 24.27
CA LYS A 45 41.29 -8.55 23.78
C LYS A 45 41.71 -8.75 22.34
N THR A 46 42.62 -9.70 22.10
CA THR A 46 42.99 -10.14 20.74
C THR A 46 41.93 -11.10 20.19
N PHE A 47 41.80 -11.17 18.85
CA PHE A 47 40.86 -12.06 18.18
C PHE A 47 41.48 -12.75 16.94
N GLU A 48 42.69 -13.26 17.09
CA GLU A 48 43.41 -13.95 16.02
C GLU A 48 42.61 -15.14 15.48
N GLY A 49 42.57 -15.29 14.15
CA GLY A 49 41.81 -16.34 13.48
C GLY A 49 40.30 -16.10 13.39
N LEU A 50 39.79 -14.99 13.93
CA LEU A 50 38.39 -14.66 13.90
C LEU A 50 38.12 -13.49 12.92
N VAL A 51 36.93 -13.49 12.36
CA VAL A 51 36.44 -12.45 11.47
C VAL A 51 35.34 -11.66 12.19
N PRO A 52 35.49 -10.34 12.32
CA PRO A 52 34.47 -9.51 12.94
C PRO A 52 33.33 -9.18 11.98
N PHE A 53 32.11 -9.20 12.52
CA PHE A 53 30.88 -8.78 11.86
C PHE A 53 30.24 -7.65 12.67
N PHE A 54 29.76 -6.62 12.01
CA PHE A 54 28.93 -5.60 12.59
C PHE A 54 27.48 -6.07 12.51
N ILE A 55 26.78 -6.09 13.65
CA ILE A 55 25.40 -6.51 13.74
C ILE A 55 24.62 -5.36 14.34
N ASN A 56 23.56 -4.91 13.67
CA ASN A 56 22.66 -3.91 14.20
C ASN A 56 21.21 -4.37 14.17
N THR A 57 20.44 -3.90 15.14
CA THR A 57 19.00 -4.09 15.21
C THR A 57 18.33 -2.74 15.25
N THR A 58 17.29 -2.57 14.43
CA THR A 58 16.46 -1.38 14.48
C THR A 58 15.35 -1.55 15.51
N LYS A 59 14.95 -0.48 16.16
CA LYS A 59 13.91 -0.47 17.20
C LYS A 59 12.52 -0.93 16.71
N PHE A 60 12.34 -1.03 15.38
CA PHE A 60 11.07 -1.35 14.71
C PHE A 60 11.12 -2.56 13.78
N GLY A 61 12.22 -3.28 13.71
CA GLY A 61 12.35 -4.47 12.85
C GLY A 61 12.01 -5.73 13.62
N GLU A 62 11.09 -6.53 13.12
CA GLU A 62 10.91 -7.90 13.56
C GLU A 62 12.24 -8.66 13.42
N ASN A 63 12.92 -8.90 14.54
CA ASN A 63 13.93 -9.94 14.79
C ASN A 63 14.89 -10.38 13.67
N GLN A 64 15.17 -9.58 12.66
CA GLN A 64 16.23 -9.87 11.72
C GLN A 64 17.33 -8.81 11.83
N PRO A 65 18.45 -9.13 12.50
CA PRO A 65 19.58 -8.23 12.55
C PRO A 65 20.19 -8.06 11.16
N ILE A 66 20.64 -6.83 10.88
CA ILE A 66 21.45 -6.55 9.69
C ILE A 66 22.89 -6.93 10.06
N GLU A 67 23.49 -7.83 9.29
CA GLU A 67 24.85 -8.31 9.52
C GLU A 67 25.77 -7.88 8.39
N GLN A 68 26.91 -7.29 8.75
CA GLN A 68 27.92 -6.88 7.77
C GLN A 68 29.32 -7.27 8.19
N LYS A 69 30.07 -7.87 7.27
CA LYS A 69 31.46 -8.25 7.52
C LYS A 69 32.36 -7.01 7.60
N VAL A 70 33.16 -6.91 8.65
CA VAL A 70 34.15 -5.84 8.79
C VAL A 70 35.33 -6.08 7.85
N GLN A 71 35.68 -5.09 7.05
CA GLN A 71 36.74 -5.22 6.04
C GLN A 71 38.13 -4.91 6.57
N LYS A 72 38.25 -4.07 7.61
CA LYS A 72 39.54 -3.60 8.12
C LYS A 72 39.68 -3.88 9.62
N TYR A 73 40.59 -4.76 9.99
CA TYR A 73 40.84 -5.13 11.38
C TYR A 73 42.25 -5.64 11.62
N SER A 74 42.72 -5.50 12.86
CA SER A 74 44.06 -5.93 13.34
C SER A 74 43.86 -6.85 14.56
N PRO A 75 43.71 -8.18 14.36
CA PRO A 75 43.36 -9.10 15.42
C PRO A 75 44.33 -9.10 16.60
N ALA A 76 45.64 -9.11 16.33
CA ALA A 76 46.69 -9.08 17.36
C ALA A 76 46.73 -7.79 18.20
N GLN A 77 46.07 -6.73 17.69
CA GLN A 77 45.98 -5.44 18.37
C GLN A 77 44.58 -5.22 18.96
N GLY A 78 43.67 -6.18 18.87
CA GLY A 78 42.30 -6.03 19.35
C GLY A 78 41.55 -4.87 18.73
N ARG A 79 41.86 -4.49 17.48
CA ARG A 79 41.33 -3.28 16.83
C ARG A 79 40.63 -3.60 15.53
N LEU A 80 39.57 -2.82 15.25
CA LEU A 80 38.89 -2.84 13.96
C LEU A 80 38.43 -1.42 13.54
N GLU A 81 38.26 -1.25 12.26
CA GLU A 81 37.64 -0.05 11.66
C GLU A 81 36.44 -0.49 10.83
N TYR A 82 35.30 0.13 11.06
CA TYR A 82 34.09 -0.13 10.33
C TYR A 82 33.51 1.17 9.80
N THR A 83 33.37 1.26 8.48
CA THR A 83 32.70 2.41 7.86
C THR A 83 31.21 2.11 7.74
N LEU A 84 30.39 2.97 8.35
CA LEU A 84 28.95 2.81 8.33
C LEU A 84 28.42 2.97 6.91
N SER A 85 27.65 2.02 6.48
CA SER A 85 27.06 1.90 5.16
C SER A 85 25.56 2.19 5.19
N GLU A 86 24.92 2.20 4.05
CA GLU A 86 23.51 2.54 3.90
C GLU A 86 22.58 1.69 4.79
N PRO A 87 22.73 0.35 4.93
CA PRO A 87 21.94 -0.43 5.86
C PRO A 87 22.00 0.04 7.31
N ASP A 88 23.15 0.60 7.72
CA ASP A 88 23.40 0.96 9.13
C ASP A 88 22.70 2.24 9.56
N TRP A 89 22.31 3.10 8.62
CA TRP A 89 21.66 4.38 8.91
C TRP A 89 20.32 4.57 8.20
N GLN A 90 19.74 3.51 7.61
CA GLN A 90 18.45 3.61 6.93
C GLN A 90 17.27 3.96 7.88
N TRP A 91 17.36 3.63 9.17
CA TRP A 91 16.31 3.87 10.16
C TRP A 91 16.66 5.04 11.07
N GLY A 92 15.79 6.06 11.04
CA GLY A 92 15.93 7.21 11.93
C GLY A 92 15.63 6.87 13.38
N GLY A 93 16.36 7.50 14.30
CA GLY A 93 16.21 7.29 15.73
C GLY A 93 17.38 6.54 16.36
N GLU A 94 17.13 5.87 17.47
CA GLU A 94 18.12 5.10 18.22
C GLU A 94 18.21 3.67 17.72
N ASN A 95 19.41 3.25 17.33
CA ASN A 95 19.73 1.90 16.87
C ASN A 95 20.69 1.24 17.83
N THR A 96 20.55 -0.07 18.03
CA THR A 96 21.43 -0.88 18.88
C THR A 96 22.32 -1.77 18.02
N ALA A 97 23.60 -1.86 18.35
CA ALA A 97 24.57 -2.64 17.60
C ALA A 97 25.62 -3.30 18.50
N HIS A 98 26.27 -4.34 17.97
CA HIS A 98 27.44 -4.97 18.56
C HIS A 98 28.37 -5.53 17.46
N PHE A 99 29.56 -5.96 17.84
CA PHE A 99 30.45 -6.72 16.96
C PHE A 99 30.49 -8.18 17.39
N SER A 100 30.26 -9.09 16.43
CA SER A 100 30.33 -10.54 16.58
C SER A 100 31.61 -11.05 15.94
N PHE A 101 32.37 -11.89 16.64
CA PHE A 101 33.63 -12.46 16.18
C PHE A 101 33.44 -13.93 15.87
N ARG A 102 33.64 -14.30 14.62
CA ARG A 102 33.21 -15.61 14.09
C ARG A 102 34.36 -16.37 13.41
N THR A 103 34.28 -17.71 13.47
CA THR A 103 35.12 -18.61 12.70
C THR A 103 34.34 -19.19 11.53
N LEU A 104 35.00 -19.31 10.37
CA LEU A 104 34.43 -20.00 9.22
C LEU A 104 34.59 -21.51 9.41
N ASN A 105 33.51 -22.26 9.39
CA ASN A 105 33.48 -23.71 9.48
C ASN A 105 33.83 -24.35 8.13
N GLY A 106 34.21 -25.64 8.18
CA GLY A 106 34.54 -26.38 6.96
C GLY A 106 33.37 -26.62 6.00
N ASP A 107 32.13 -26.39 6.44
CA ASP A 107 30.89 -26.44 5.63
C ASP A 107 30.49 -25.09 5.05
N GLY A 108 31.32 -24.05 5.25
CA GLY A 108 31.05 -22.70 4.77
C GLY A 108 30.14 -21.87 5.68
N THR A 109 29.68 -22.38 6.82
CA THR A 109 28.91 -21.63 7.81
C THR A 109 29.81 -20.85 8.78
N TRP A 110 29.23 -19.84 9.43
CA TRP A 110 29.93 -19.04 10.44
C TRP A 110 29.48 -19.39 11.85
N SER A 111 30.42 -19.64 12.74
CA SER A 111 30.16 -19.86 14.17
C SER A 111 30.69 -18.71 15.00
N GLU A 112 29.82 -18.08 15.78
CA GLU A 112 30.20 -17.03 16.71
C GLU A 112 31.03 -17.62 17.86
N GLN A 113 32.16 -16.96 18.16
CA GLN A 113 33.04 -17.34 19.29
C GLN A 113 32.80 -16.41 20.48
N PHE A 114 32.62 -15.13 20.23
CA PHE A 114 32.20 -14.14 21.22
C PHE A 114 31.66 -12.88 20.53
N SER A 115 31.02 -12.02 21.32
CA SER A 115 30.57 -10.71 20.87
C SER A 115 30.94 -9.61 21.87
N THR A 116 30.93 -8.35 21.44
CA THR A 116 30.94 -7.21 22.35
C THR A 116 29.58 -7.05 23.00
N LEU A 117 29.52 -6.33 24.10
CA LEU A 117 28.24 -5.84 24.62
C LEU A 117 27.63 -4.82 23.66
N ASP A 118 26.32 -4.71 23.71
CA ASP A 118 25.55 -3.81 22.87
C ASP A 118 25.92 -2.34 23.14
N PHE A 119 25.93 -1.55 22.07
CA PHE A 119 26.00 -0.10 22.14
C PHE A 119 24.94 0.56 21.27
N THR A 120 24.63 1.81 21.55
CA THR A 120 23.63 2.56 20.81
C THR A 120 24.26 3.69 19.99
N TYR A 121 23.68 3.94 18.83
CA TYR A 121 23.95 5.13 18.03
C TYR A 121 22.64 5.73 17.51
N ARG A 122 22.62 7.03 17.26
CA ARG A 122 21.44 7.75 16.83
C ARG A 122 21.56 8.21 15.39
N VAL A 123 20.60 7.81 14.56
CA VAL A 123 20.46 8.29 13.18
C VAL A 123 19.52 9.50 13.17
N VAL A 124 20.02 10.62 12.68
CA VAL A 124 19.26 11.86 12.51
C VAL A 124 18.68 11.90 11.10
N VAL A 125 17.36 11.90 10.99
CA VAL A 125 16.66 11.93 9.70
C VAL A 125 16.93 13.24 8.97
N GLY A 126 17.35 13.15 7.71
CA GLY A 126 17.53 14.33 6.86
C GLY A 126 16.17 14.92 6.43
N ILE A 127 16.11 16.24 6.29
CA ILE A 127 14.88 16.96 5.91
C ILE A 127 14.35 16.56 4.51
N THR A 128 15.20 15.98 3.68
CA THR A 128 14.91 15.64 2.27
C THR A 128 14.59 14.17 2.00
N ASN A 129 14.70 13.29 3.00
CA ASN A 129 14.60 11.85 2.79
C ASN A 129 13.50 11.23 3.64
N SER A 130 12.30 11.18 3.10
CA SER A 130 11.34 10.16 3.46
C SER A 130 11.75 8.86 2.77
N CYS A 131 12.21 7.86 3.53
CA CYS A 131 12.57 6.53 3.07
C CYS A 131 13.71 6.49 2.02
N ILE A 132 14.94 6.35 2.50
CA ILE A 132 16.02 5.88 1.63
C ILE A 132 15.76 4.41 1.35
N ARG A 133 15.61 4.10 0.08
CA ARG A 133 15.46 2.74 -0.40
C ARG A 133 16.70 1.92 -0.08
N ASP A 134 16.44 0.73 0.34
CA ASP A 134 17.32 -0.41 0.59
C ASP A 134 18.74 -0.38 0.02
N SER A 135 19.61 -0.83 0.87
CA SER A 135 20.97 -1.38 0.83
C SER A 135 21.64 -1.58 -0.55
N ALA A 136 22.94 -1.61 -0.56
CA ALA A 136 23.79 -2.07 -1.66
C ALA A 136 23.31 -3.42 -2.25
N TYR A 137 22.70 -4.28 -1.45
CA TYR A 137 22.11 -5.55 -1.88
C TYR A 137 20.92 -5.34 -2.84
N VAL A 138 20.00 -4.43 -2.54
CA VAL A 138 18.86 -4.14 -3.43
C VAL A 138 19.31 -3.45 -4.70
N TRP A 139 20.25 -2.49 -4.61
CA TRP A 139 20.84 -1.87 -5.78
C TRP A 139 21.56 -2.89 -6.68
N THR A 140 22.31 -3.81 -6.10
CA THR A 140 23.00 -4.86 -6.85
C THR A 140 22.00 -5.84 -7.47
N PHE A 141 20.92 -6.16 -6.75
CA PHE A 141 19.84 -6.99 -7.28
C PHE A 141 19.03 -6.28 -8.37
N GLU A 142 18.74 -4.99 -8.20
CA GLU A 142 18.08 -4.17 -9.24
C GLU A 142 18.95 -4.04 -10.49
N GLU A 143 20.28 -3.87 -10.34
CA GLU A 143 21.22 -3.83 -11.45
C GLU A 143 21.31 -5.19 -12.17
N LEU A 144 21.31 -6.28 -11.44
CA LEU A 144 21.24 -7.63 -12.01
C LEU A 144 19.93 -7.85 -12.78
N LEU A 145 18.80 -7.43 -12.23
CA LEU A 145 17.51 -7.47 -12.91
C LEU A 145 17.46 -6.58 -14.15
N ARG A 146 18.09 -5.40 -14.11
CA ARG A 146 18.19 -4.51 -15.27
C ARG A 146 18.98 -5.18 -16.39
N ARG A 147 20.16 -5.71 -16.10
CA ARG A 147 21.01 -6.44 -17.06
C ARG A 147 20.32 -7.68 -17.60
N PHE A 148 19.57 -8.38 -16.76
CA PHE A 148 18.78 -9.52 -17.18
C PHE A 148 17.66 -9.14 -18.15
N ARG A 149 16.93 -8.04 -17.88
CA ARG A 149 15.90 -7.52 -18.80
C ARG A 149 16.50 -7.12 -20.14
N GLU A 150 17.62 -6.40 -20.14
CA GLU A 150 18.32 -6.02 -21.36
C GLU A 150 18.81 -7.24 -22.17
N TYR A 151 19.27 -8.28 -21.50
CA TYR A 151 19.61 -9.55 -22.12
C TYR A 151 18.40 -10.22 -22.79
N MET A 152 17.26 -10.26 -22.09
CA MET A 152 16.02 -10.82 -22.61
C MET A 152 15.49 -10.02 -23.80
N GLU A 153 15.53 -8.68 -23.74
CA GLU A 153 15.10 -7.80 -24.84
C GLU A 153 15.95 -7.96 -26.11
N GLN A 154 17.22 -8.34 -25.96
CA GLN A 154 18.11 -8.60 -27.07
C GLN A 154 17.90 -9.97 -27.74
N GLY A 155 17.00 -10.80 -27.22
CA GLY A 155 16.69 -12.12 -27.76
C GLY A 155 17.88 -13.09 -27.75
N LYS A 156 18.84 -12.91 -26.85
CA LYS A 156 20.01 -13.77 -26.70
C LYS A 156 19.67 -15.01 -25.89
N ASN A 157 20.10 -16.17 -26.35
CA ASN A 157 19.84 -17.46 -25.74
C ASN A 157 21.08 -18.11 -25.11
N GLU A 158 22.17 -17.36 -24.95
CA GLU A 158 23.43 -17.84 -24.39
C GLU A 158 23.48 -17.54 -22.90
N TRP A 159 22.70 -18.29 -22.12
CA TRP A 159 22.56 -18.14 -20.68
C TRP A 159 23.88 -18.28 -19.92
N GLU A 160 24.69 -19.26 -20.31
CA GLU A 160 26.00 -19.49 -19.72
C GLU A 160 26.94 -18.28 -19.95
N GLN A 161 26.86 -17.64 -21.11
CA GLN A 161 27.62 -16.42 -21.39
C GLN A 161 27.15 -15.25 -20.54
N TRP A 162 25.82 -15.09 -20.39
CA TRP A 162 25.27 -14.02 -19.52
C TRP A 162 25.72 -14.19 -18.07
N ILE A 163 25.74 -15.43 -17.54
CA ILE A 163 26.25 -15.72 -16.19
C ILE A 163 27.71 -15.34 -16.09
N GLN A 164 28.55 -15.68 -17.08
CA GLN A 164 29.96 -15.37 -17.08
C GLN A 164 30.21 -13.85 -17.15
N ASP A 165 29.44 -13.12 -17.96
CA ASP A 165 29.56 -11.67 -18.12
C ASP A 165 29.11 -10.89 -16.88
N ASN A 166 28.29 -11.49 -16.00
CA ASN A 166 27.80 -10.87 -14.77
C ASN A 166 28.33 -11.57 -13.50
N LYS A 167 29.41 -12.34 -13.65
CA LYS A 167 29.96 -13.16 -12.57
C LYS A 167 30.39 -12.33 -11.35
N ASP A 168 30.95 -11.16 -11.56
CA ASP A 168 31.38 -10.22 -10.53
C ASP A 168 30.20 -9.78 -9.63
N ILE A 169 29.03 -9.52 -10.23
CA ILE A 169 27.81 -9.16 -9.50
C ILE A 169 27.24 -10.37 -8.79
N LEU A 170 27.18 -11.52 -9.46
CA LEU A 170 26.67 -12.75 -8.87
C LEU A 170 27.52 -13.19 -7.68
N GLU A 171 28.85 -13.11 -7.78
CA GLU A 171 29.76 -13.41 -6.67
C GLU A 171 29.64 -12.40 -5.51
N SER A 172 29.28 -11.14 -5.77
CA SER A 172 29.03 -10.15 -4.73
C SER A 172 27.74 -10.40 -3.96
N LEU A 173 26.73 -10.94 -4.63
CA LEU A 173 25.42 -11.29 -4.05
C LEU A 173 25.44 -12.68 -3.36
N ASP A 174 26.23 -13.58 -3.88
CA ASP A 174 26.27 -14.97 -3.42
C ASP A 174 27.73 -15.49 -3.40
N PRO A 175 28.51 -15.08 -2.42
CA PRO A 175 29.91 -15.52 -2.29
C PRO A 175 30.10 -17.04 -2.26
N ASN A 176 29.05 -17.80 -2.01
CA ASN A 176 29.06 -19.26 -1.91
C ASN A 176 28.42 -19.97 -3.11
N GLY A 177 28.00 -19.25 -4.15
CA GLY A 177 27.44 -19.80 -5.38
C GLY A 177 26.05 -20.41 -5.29
N LYS A 178 25.34 -20.23 -4.17
CA LYS A 178 23.99 -20.80 -3.97
C LYS A 178 22.92 -20.18 -4.88
N ILE A 179 22.99 -18.88 -5.11
CA ILE A 179 22.06 -18.20 -6.05
C ILE A 179 22.34 -18.65 -7.47
N LEU A 180 23.61 -18.81 -7.83
CA LEU A 180 24.02 -19.33 -9.11
C LEU A 180 23.52 -20.77 -9.33
N GLU A 181 23.65 -21.63 -8.33
CA GLU A 181 23.13 -22.99 -8.34
C GLU A 181 21.60 -23.00 -8.53
N ILE A 182 20.87 -22.14 -7.78
CA ILE A 182 19.42 -21.97 -7.91
C ILE A 182 19.03 -21.46 -9.30
N LEU A 183 19.80 -20.55 -9.91
CA LEU A 183 19.53 -20.03 -11.25
C LEU A 183 19.77 -21.10 -12.34
N ILE A 184 20.79 -21.93 -12.18
CA ILE A 184 21.06 -23.09 -13.04
C ILE A 184 19.94 -24.13 -12.90
N ASP A 185 19.57 -24.46 -11.68
CA ASP A 185 18.45 -25.35 -11.38
C ASP A 185 17.10 -24.77 -11.88
N ALA A 186 16.94 -23.45 -11.81
CA ALA A 186 15.77 -22.77 -12.32
C ALA A 186 15.63 -22.82 -13.85
N LYS A 187 16.70 -23.04 -14.59
CA LYS A 187 16.65 -23.34 -16.04
C LYS A 187 16.17 -24.77 -16.28
N GLY A 188 16.65 -25.74 -15.48
CA GLY A 188 16.36 -27.17 -15.68
C GLY A 188 16.80 -27.65 -17.07
N ASP A 189 15.99 -28.54 -17.66
CA ASP A 189 16.28 -29.16 -18.96
C ASP A 189 15.88 -28.30 -20.20
N TYR A 190 15.50 -27.04 -19.97
CA TYR A 190 15.11 -26.12 -21.05
C TYR A 190 16.34 -25.45 -21.68
N ASP A 191 16.22 -25.07 -22.97
CA ASP A 191 17.32 -24.38 -23.67
C ASP A 191 17.61 -23.01 -23.09
N SER A 192 16.58 -22.33 -22.58
CA SER A 192 16.71 -21.06 -21.85
C SER A 192 15.76 -20.95 -20.66
N LEU A 193 16.06 -20.04 -19.72
CA LEU A 193 15.13 -19.72 -18.63
C LEU A 193 13.84 -19.09 -19.17
N ALA A 194 13.91 -18.37 -20.29
CA ALA A 194 12.73 -17.81 -20.97
C ALA A 194 11.80 -18.91 -21.44
N ASP A 195 12.32 -19.96 -22.09
CA ASP A 195 11.52 -21.10 -22.53
C ASP A 195 10.84 -21.81 -21.37
N ARG A 196 11.54 -21.93 -20.22
CA ARG A 196 10.93 -22.48 -19.01
C ARG A 196 9.84 -21.58 -18.45
N LEU A 197 10.06 -20.26 -18.41
CA LEU A 197 9.07 -19.30 -17.95
C LEU A 197 7.84 -19.26 -18.87
N ASP A 198 8.06 -19.31 -20.18
CA ASP A 198 6.99 -19.39 -21.18
C ASP A 198 6.21 -20.72 -21.07
N ASP A 199 6.90 -21.85 -20.88
CA ASP A 199 6.26 -23.14 -20.64
C ASP A 199 5.47 -23.14 -19.31
N ILE A 200 6.03 -22.55 -18.24
CA ILE A 200 5.32 -22.37 -16.97
C ILE A 200 4.11 -21.45 -17.16
N GLN A 201 4.24 -20.37 -17.92
CA GLN A 201 3.16 -19.43 -18.20
C GLN A 201 2.08 -20.06 -19.07
N ASN A 202 2.47 -20.83 -20.09
CA ASN A 202 1.56 -21.60 -20.92
C ASN A 202 0.91 -22.78 -20.17
N LYS A 203 1.65 -23.47 -19.28
CA LYS A 203 1.10 -24.48 -18.37
C LYS A 203 0.21 -23.88 -17.29
N LYS A 204 0.45 -22.65 -16.83
CA LYS A 204 -0.47 -21.92 -15.93
C LYS A 204 -1.87 -21.76 -16.55
N LEU A 205 -1.97 -21.60 -17.85
CA LEU A 205 -3.27 -21.54 -18.54
C LEU A 205 -4.00 -22.89 -18.54
N SER A 206 -3.27 -24.02 -18.48
CA SER A 206 -3.86 -25.37 -18.45
C SER A 206 -4.05 -25.97 -17.03
N VAL A 207 -3.33 -25.46 -16.04
CA VAL A 207 -3.40 -25.92 -14.62
C VAL A 207 -4.36 -25.03 -13.80
N SER A 208 -5.10 -24.14 -14.45
CA SER A 208 -5.89 -23.09 -13.79
C SER A 208 -6.93 -23.59 -12.78
N SER A 209 -7.49 -24.79 -12.95
CA SER A 209 -8.52 -25.31 -12.03
C SER A 209 -7.98 -25.85 -10.71
N SER A 210 -6.85 -26.56 -10.70
CA SER A 210 -6.30 -27.17 -9.49
C SER A 210 -5.46 -26.18 -8.64
N ILE A 211 -4.73 -25.27 -9.29
CA ILE A 211 -4.02 -24.19 -8.58
C ILE A 211 -5.01 -23.16 -7.99
N ARG A 212 -6.12 -22.91 -8.69
CA ARG A 212 -7.21 -22.06 -8.15
C ARG A 212 -7.78 -22.62 -6.86
N GLN A 213 -7.93 -23.93 -6.70
CA GLN A 213 -8.39 -24.54 -5.45
C GLN A 213 -7.40 -24.32 -4.29
N VAL A 214 -6.10 -24.40 -4.55
CA VAL A 214 -5.07 -24.22 -3.50
C VAL A 214 -4.92 -22.75 -3.12
N THR A 215 -4.91 -21.82 -4.09
CA THR A 215 -4.82 -20.37 -3.84
C THR A 215 -6.08 -19.77 -3.25
N ASN A 216 -7.21 -20.40 -3.43
CA ASN A 216 -8.51 -19.96 -2.90
C ASN A 216 -8.85 -20.56 -1.51
N GLY A 217 -7.88 -21.16 -0.81
CA GLY A 217 -8.11 -21.72 0.51
C GLY A 217 -9.19 -22.83 0.53
N GLY A 218 -9.46 -23.47 -0.61
CA GLY A 218 -10.49 -24.50 -0.75
C GLY A 218 -11.92 -23.98 -0.95
N TYR A 219 -12.12 -22.66 -1.05
CA TYR A 219 -13.44 -22.06 -1.30
C TYR A 219 -13.85 -22.19 -2.77
N SER A 220 -15.14 -22.41 -3.01
CA SER A 220 -15.68 -22.53 -4.38
C SER A 220 -15.48 -21.23 -5.17
N VAL A 221 -15.19 -21.38 -6.45
CA VAL A 221 -15.11 -20.25 -7.41
C VAL A 221 -16.54 -19.98 -7.90
N PRO A 222 -16.99 -18.71 -7.96
CA PRO A 222 -18.26 -18.38 -8.60
C PRO A 222 -18.35 -18.95 -10.00
N SER A 223 -19.51 -19.54 -10.34
CA SER A 223 -19.69 -20.30 -11.58
C SER A 223 -19.48 -19.47 -12.86
N ASN A 224 -19.72 -18.16 -12.77
CA ASN A 224 -19.60 -17.22 -13.88
C ASN A 224 -18.24 -16.50 -13.96
N PHE A 225 -17.29 -16.81 -13.08
CA PHE A 225 -16.01 -16.08 -13.02
C PHE A 225 -15.20 -16.18 -14.32
N ASP A 226 -15.06 -17.38 -14.87
CA ASP A 226 -14.31 -17.59 -16.10
C ASP A 226 -15.02 -16.99 -17.32
N GLU A 227 -16.36 -17.00 -17.32
CA GLU A 227 -17.15 -16.33 -18.35
C GLU A 227 -16.91 -14.82 -18.35
N VAL A 228 -16.91 -14.19 -17.18
CA VAL A 228 -16.67 -12.74 -17.06
C VAL A 228 -15.27 -12.38 -17.54
N ILE A 229 -14.24 -13.16 -17.19
CA ILE A 229 -12.87 -12.92 -17.68
C ILE A 229 -12.80 -13.08 -19.21
N SER A 230 -13.38 -14.14 -19.76
CA SER A 230 -13.31 -14.42 -21.20
C SER A 230 -14.06 -13.39 -22.05
N ASN A 231 -15.01 -12.67 -21.46
CA ASN A 231 -15.81 -11.65 -22.12
C ASN A 231 -15.22 -10.22 -21.99
N VAL A 232 -14.03 -10.05 -21.40
CA VAL A 232 -13.35 -8.75 -21.35
C VAL A 232 -12.91 -8.38 -22.77
N ASP A 233 -13.41 -7.26 -23.27
CA ASP A 233 -13.02 -6.69 -24.56
C ASP A 233 -11.92 -5.65 -24.37
N ASP A 234 -10.70 -5.96 -24.82
CA ASP A 234 -9.52 -5.09 -24.70
C ASP A 234 -9.61 -3.80 -25.52
N LYS A 235 -10.56 -3.71 -26.47
CA LYS A 235 -10.84 -2.48 -27.22
C LYS A 235 -11.57 -1.44 -26.37
N LEU A 236 -12.27 -1.87 -25.33
CA LEU A 236 -12.96 -1.00 -24.39
C LEU A 236 -12.04 -0.58 -23.25
N PHE A 237 -12.46 0.38 -22.44
CA PHE A 237 -11.79 0.67 -21.20
C PHE A 237 -12.38 -0.20 -20.09
N ASN A 238 -11.56 -1.03 -19.48
CA ASN A 238 -11.97 -2.05 -18.54
C ASN A 238 -11.53 -1.72 -17.11
N ILE A 239 -12.43 -1.90 -16.16
CA ILE A 239 -12.22 -1.61 -14.74
C ILE A 239 -12.58 -2.86 -13.94
N ALA A 240 -11.70 -3.31 -13.08
CA ALA A 240 -12.08 -4.22 -12.00
C ALA A 240 -12.58 -3.39 -10.80
N PHE A 241 -13.78 -3.65 -10.32
CA PHE A 241 -14.40 -2.92 -9.21
C PHE A 241 -14.88 -3.87 -8.11
N ILE A 242 -14.47 -3.58 -6.88
CA ILE A 242 -14.93 -4.27 -5.67
C ILE A 242 -15.15 -3.23 -4.57
N THR A 243 -16.12 -3.46 -3.68
CA THR A 243 -16.44 -2.54 -2.58
C THR A 243 -16.87 -3.31 -1.34
N ASP A 244 -16.78 -2.67 -0.18
CA ASP A 244 -17.28 -3.21 1.10
C ASP A 244 -16.69 -4.59 1.42
N THR A 245 -15.38 -4.70 1.35
CA THR A 245 -14.65 -5.95 1.62
C THR A 245 -14.48 -6.21 3.11
N HIS A 246 -14.49 -5.17 3.94
CA HIS A 246 -14.41 -5.22 5.40
C HIS A 246 -13.42 -6.26 5.94
N VAL A 247 -12.23 -6.36 5.36
CA VAL A 247 -11.22 -7.30 5.86
C VAL A 247 -10.70 -6.86 7.22
N ASP A 248 -10.43 -7.82 8.08
CA ASP A 248 -9.88 -7.60 9.40
C ASP A 248 -8.53 -8.31 9.54
N GLY A 249 -7.60 -7.68 10.23
CA GLY A 249 -6.27 -8.23 10.49
C GLY A 249 -6.22 -9.28 11.60
N MET A 250 -7.23 -9.32 12.47
CA MET A 250 -7.23 -10.17 13.68
C MET A 250 -7.86 -11.55 13.46
N GLY A 251 -8.32 -11.87 12.27
CA GLY A 251 -8.90 -13.19 11.96
C GLY A 251 -10.31 -13.43 12.52
N LYS A 252 -10.92 -12.41 13.16
CA LYS A 252 -12.30 -12.41 13.60
C LYS A 252 -13.15 -11.52 12.75
N ASP A 253 -14.42 -11.84 12.73
CA ASP A 253 -15.39 -11.13 11.93
C ASP A 253 -15.69 -9.73 12.49
N SER A 254 -15.90 -8.83 11.55
CA SER A 254 -16.38 -7.49 11.81
C SER A 254 -17.77 -7.45 12.43
N ALA A 255 -18.25 -6.24 12.76
CA ALA A 255 -19.55 -5.96 13.31
C ALA A 255 -20.75 -6.57 12.55
N PHE A 256 -20.55 -6.89 11.28
CA PHE A 256 -21.61 -7.42 10.41
C PHE A 256 -21.66 -8.95 10.34
N THR A 257 -20.76 -9.62 11.01
CA THR A 257 -20.68 -11.07 10.98
C THR A 257 -20.88 -11.64 12.38
N THR A 258 -21.69 -12.65 12.48
CA THR A 258 -22.10 -13.29 13.73
C THR A 258 -21.03 -14.19 14.33
N GLY A 259 -19.77 -13.75 14.36
CA GLY A 259 -18.72 -14.44 15.12
C GLY A 259 -18.13 -15.70 14.46
N ASP A 260 -18.25 -15.83 13.13
CA ASP A 260 -17.63 -16.94 12.41
C ASP A 260 -16.18 -16.61 12.04
N SER A 261 -15.23 -17.24 12.72
CA SER A 261 -13.78 -17.11 12.47
C SER A 261 -13.34 -17.53 11.07
N THR A 262 -14.23 -18.08 10.25
CA THR A 262 -13.93 -18.57 8.90
C THR A 262 -14.15 -17.52 7.82
N THR A 263 -14.89 -16.45 8.07
CA THR A 263 -15.26 -15.49 7.03
C THR A 263 -14.11 -14.56 6.63
N ASN A 264 -13.27 -14.13 7.55
CA ASN A 264 -12.13 -13.26 7.21
C ASN A 264 -11.13 -13.92 6.22
N PRO A 265 -10.74 -15.20 6.37
CA PRO A 265 -9.97 -15.90 5.33
C PRO A 265 -10.67 -15.94 3.97
N ARG A 266 -12.01 -16.11 3.95
CA ARG A 266 -12.79 -16.07 2.70
C ARG A 266 -12.77 -14.69 2.06
N ARG A 267 -12.85 -13.60 2.82
CA ARG A 267 -12.74 -12.22 2.31
C ARG A 267 -11.40 -11.98 1.64
N TRP A 268 -10.28 -12.41 2.25
CA TRP A 268 -8.96 -12.34 1.63
C TRP A 268 -8.87 -13.22 0.37
N SER A 269 -9.54 -14.38 0.36
CA SER A 269 -9.65 -15.23 -0.83
C SER A 269 -10.43 -14.53 -1.95
N THR A 270 -11.53 -13.85 -1.63
CA THR A 270 -12.28 -13.01 -2.58
C THR A 270 -11.41 -11.92 -3.18
N LEU A 271 -10.64 -11.20 -2.36
CA LEU A 271 -9.69 -10.20 -2.84
C LEU A 271 -8.62 -10.80 -3.76
N ALA A 272 -8.11 -11.99 -3.45
CA ALA A 272 -7.14 -12.68 -4.30
C ALA A 272 -7.75 -13.03 -5.67
N ARG A 273 -9.01 -13.48 -5.69
CA ARG A 273 -9.76 -13.77 -6.93
C ARG A 273 -10.06 -12.50 -7.72
N PHE A 274 -10.46 -11.44 -7.03
CA PHE A 274 -10.63 -10.13 -7.64
C PHE A 274 -9.35 -9.65 -8.34
N LYS A 275 -8.17 -9.89 -7.74
CA LYS A 275 -6.90 -9.57 -8.38
C LYS A 275 -6.63 -10.38 -9.66
N GLU A 276 -7.15 -11.59 -9.77
CA GLU A 276 -7.06 -12.34 -11.04
C GLU A 276 -7.89 -11.64 -12.13
N LEU A 277 -9.11 -11.20 -11.82
CA LEU A 277 -9.90 -10.38 -12.74
C LEU A 277 -9.19 -9.08 -13.11
N ALA A 278 -8.58 -8.41 -12.14
CA ALA A 278 -7.90 -7.14 -12.33
C ALA A 278 -6.74 -7.20 -13.35
N LYS A 279 -6.11 -8.36 -13.54
CA LYS A 279 -5.07 -8.56 -14.55
C LYS A 279 -5.56 -8.39 -16.00
N HIS A 280 -6.86 -8.44 -16.22
CA HIS A 280 -7.51 -8.29 -17.52
C HIS A 280 -8.15 -6.90 -17.69
N CYS A 281 -7.89 -5.97 -16.77
CA CYS A 281 -8.48 -4.64 -16.77
C CYS A 281 -7.41 -3.56 -16.84
N ASP A 282 -7.78 -2.38 -17.37
CA ASP A 282 -6.90 -1.22 -17.48
C ASP A 282 -6.65 -0.55 -16.12
N VAL A 283 -7.59 -0.71 -15.19
CA VAL A 283 -7.51 -0.14 -13.83
C VAL A 283 -8.27 -0.99 -12.82
N THR A 284 -7.76 -0.99 -11.59
CA THR A 284 -8.38 -1.64 -10.44
C THR A 284 -8.93 -0.58 -9.49
N VAL A 285 -10.19 -0.70 -9.09
CA VAL A 285 -10.86 0.21 -8.15
C VAL A 285 -11.38 -0.55 -6.95
N TYR A 286 -10.91 -0.15 -5.77
CA TYR A 286 -11.45 -0.57 -4.49
C TYR A 286 -12.37 0.53 -3.99
N GLY A 287 -13.66 0.24 -3.85
CA GLY A 287 -14.74 1.20 -3.66
C GLY A 287 -14.99 1.66 -2.22
N GLY A 288 -14.05 1.45 -1.31
CA GLY A 288 -14.17 1.86 0.11
C GLY A 288 -14.72 0.75 1.01
N ASP A 289 -14.70 0.99 2.31
CA ASP A 289 -14.90 0.00 3.37
C ASP A 289 -14.05 -1.26 3.13
N ASN A 290 -12.80 -0.97 2.83
CA ASN A 290 -11.82 -1.99 2.49
C ASN A 290 -11.47 -2.84 3.70
N CYS A 291 -11.34 -2.18 4.87
CA CYS A 291 -11.04 -2.80 6.14
C CYS A 291 -12.10 -2.44 7.18
N ASP A 292 -12.31 -3.32 8.13
CA ASP A 292 -13.12 -3.00 9.31
C ASP A 292 -12.18 -2.58 10.46
N CYS A 293 -11.89 -1.29 10.51
CA CYS A 293 -11.03 -0.68 11.54
C CYS A 293 -11.81 -0.28 12.80
N ASN A 294 -12.91 -0.96 13.08
CA ASN A 294 -13.73 -0.70 14.27
C ASN A 294 -12.99 -1.07 15.56
N SER A 295 -12.31 -0.10 16.16
CA SER A 295 -11.54 -0.23 17.40
C SER A 295 -12.37 -0.52 18.65
N GLY A 296 -13.71 -0.60 18.52
CA GLY A 296 -14.62 -0.66 19.66
C GLY A 296 -15.00 -2.05 20.14
N ARG A 297 -14.58 -3.13 19.49
CA ARG A 297 -14.91 -4.46 19.97
C ARG A 297 -13.83 -5.03 20.85
N THR A 298 -14.20 -5.39 22.07
CA THR A 298 -13.39 -6.23 22.94
C THR A 298 -13.15 -7.56 22.25
N GLY A 299 -11.94 -7.75 21.75
CA GLY A 299 -11.54 -9.01 21.19
C GLY A 299 -11.63 -10.14 22.23
N GLU A 300 -11.77 -11.39 21.80
CA GLU A 300 -11.80 -12.58 22.65
C GLU A 300 -10.60 -12.74 23.58
N PHE A 301 -9.55 -11.96 23.42
CA PHE A 301 -8.31 -12.12 24.17
C PHE A 301 -8.28 -11.32 25.49
N GLY A 302 -9.35 -10.65 25.91
CA GLY A 302 -9.38 -9.90 27.16
C GLY A 302 -8.38 -8.74 27.21
N ILE A 303 -7.58 -8.53 26.17
CA ILE A 303 -6.69 -7.39 26.03
C ILE A 303 -7.58 -6.24 25.61
N GLY A 304 -7.72 -5.26 26.47
CA GLY A 304 -8.51 -4.07 26.17
C GLY A 304 -8.00 -3.44 24.88
N VAL A 305 -8.84 -3.36 23.87
CA VAL A 305 -8.55 -2.76 22.55
C VAL A 305 -8.09 -1.30 22.70
N ARG A 306 -8.30 -0.68 23.88
CA ARG A 306 -7.77 0.64 24.23
C ARG A 306 -6.29 0.84 23.89
N ASP A 307 -5.49 -0.20 24.08
CA ASP A 307 -4.04 -0.08 23.94
C ASP A 307 -3.56 -0.26 22.49
N PHE A 308 -4.44 -0.69 21.56
CA PHE A 308 -4.04 -1.05 20.18
C PHE A 308 -4.90 -0.41 19.07
N GLY A 309 -5.91 0.41 19.39
CA GLY A 309 -6.91 0.88 18.44
C GLY A 309 -6.32 1.41 17.12
N ARG A 310 -5.58 2.53 17.15
CA ARG A 310 -4.95 3.09 15.96
C ARG A 310 -3.85 2.18 15.39
N MET A 311 -3.05 1.53 16.24
CA MET A 311 -1.99 0.62 15.78
C MET A 311 -2.56 -0.58 15.05
N HIS A 312 -3.65 -1.15 15.55
CA HIS A 312 -4.37 -2.23 14.88
C HIS A 312 -4.89 -1.78 13.51
N SER A 313 -5.63 -0.68 13.48
CA SER A 313 -6.16 -0.10 12.23
C SER A 313 -5.05 0.17 11.22
N MET A 314 -3.92 0.73 11.67
CA MET A 314 -2.75 0.97 10.83
C MET A 314 -2.17 -0.34 10.25
N ALA A 315 -2.07 -1.39 11.06
CA ALA A 315 -1.53 -2.67 10.60
C ALA A 315 -2.45 -3.33 9.56
N VAL A 316 -3.75 -3.33 9.79
CA VAL A 316 -4.75 -3.87 8.87
C VAL A 316 -4.72 -3.09 7.55
N GLN A 317 -4.76 -1.77 7.62
CA GLN A 317 -4.76 -0.90 6.45
C GLN A 317 -3.46 -1.03 5.64
N LYS A 318 -2.30 -1.12 6.29
CA LYS A 318 -1.02 -1.39 5.62
C LYS A 318 -1.04 -2.72 4.88
N ARG A 319 -1.53 -3.77 5.52
CA ARG A 319 -1.67 -5.09 4.88
C ARG A 319 -2.57 -5.01 3.64
N PHE A 320 -3.71 -4.33 3.76
CA PHE A 320 -4.62 -4.14 2.65
C PHE A 320 -3.99 -3.30 1.52
N ALA A 321 -3.43 -2.13 1.84
CA ALA A 321 -2.81 -1.24 0.87
C ALA A 321 -1.67 -1.92 0.10
N ASN A 322 -0.84 -2.71 0.80
CA ASN A 322 0.21 -3.52 0.19
C ASN A 322 -0.38 -4.61 -0.72
N PHE A 323 -1.40 -5.32 -0.25
CA PHE A 323 -2.07 -6.31 -1.08
C PHE A 323 -2.73 -5.68 -2.31
N ALA A 324 -3.45 -4.59 -2.16
CA ALA A 324 -4.08 -3.86 -3.26
C ALA A 324 -3.04 -3.30 -4.25
N GLY A 325 -1.89 -2.88 -3.78
CA GLY A 325 -0.89 -2.15 -4.55
C GLY A 325 -1.29 -0.68 -4.70
N ALA A 326 -1.71 -0.04 -3.61
CA ALA A 326 -2.29 1.31 -3.59
C ALA A 326 -1.41 2.42 -4.20
N TRP A 327 -0.10 2.19 -4.28
CA TRP A 327 0.86 3.13 -4.90
C TRP A 327 0.98 3.03 -6.42
N LYS A 328 0.36 2.01 -7.05
CA LYS A 328 0.41 1.83 -8.50
C LYS A 328 -0.50 2.82 -9.22
N GLU A 329 -0.09 3.22 -10.42
CA GLU A 329 -0.88 4.16 -11.24
C GLU A 329 -2.21 3.57 -11.72
N ASP A 330 -2.26 2.26 -11.90
CA ASP A 330 -3.44 1.50 -12.33
C ASP A 330 -4.33 1.01 -11.18
N VAL A 331 -4.09 1.49 -9.95
CA VAL A 331 -4.88 1.12 -8.76
C VAL A 331 -5.44 2.37 -8.09
N ILE A 332 -6.74 2.39 -7.86
CA ILE A 332 -7.48 3.43 -7.14
C ILE A 332 -8.11 2.79 -5.91
N VAL A 333 -7.79 3.31 -4.74
CA VAL A 333 -8.39 2.87 -3.47
C VAL A 333 -9.21 4.02 -2.90
N CYS A 334 -10.53 3.88 -2.90
CA CYS A 334 -11.43 4.81 -2.21
C CYS A 334 -11.41 4.55 -0.71
N ARG A 335 -11.53 5.60 0.08
CA ARG A 335 -11.73 5.51 1.51
C ARG A 335 -13.24 5.34 1.79
N GLY A 336 -13.57 4.40 2.67
CA GLY A 336 -14.90 4.28 3.23
C GLY A 336 -14.93 4.67 4.71
N ASN A 337 -16.12 4.75 5.28
CA ASN A 337 -16.32 5.22 6.64
C ASN A 337 -15.78 4.25 7.71
N HIS A 338 -15.64 2.96 7.40
CA HIS A 338 -15.01 1.98 8.30
C HIS A 338 -13.49 2.01 8.27
N ASP A 339 -12.88 2.55 7.23
CA ASP A 339 -11.43 2.46 7.01
C ASP A 339 -10.58 3.23 8.03
N THR A 340 -11.13 4.28 8.64
CA THR A 340 -10.43 5.08 9.66
C THR A 340 -10.70 4.65 11.10
N GLY A 341 -11.76 3.88 11.34
CA GLY A 341 -12.28 3.61 12.68
C GLY A 341 -13.13 4.75 13.27
N LYS A 342 -13.34 5.85 12.54
CA LYS A 342 -14.21 6.98 12.92
C LYS A 342 -15.68 6.67 12.62
N VAL A 343 -16.20 5.59 13.17
CA VAL A 343 -17.60 5.14 12.97
C VAL A 343 -18.49 5.52 14.14
N PRO A 344 -19.83 5.66 13.96
CA PRO A 344 -20.74 6.17 14.98
C PRO A 344 -20.76 5.37 16.29
N TYR A 345 -20.45 4.10 16.22
CA TYR A 345 -20.45 3.16 17.35
C TYR A 345 -19.07 2.78 17.85
N ALA A 346 -18.07 3.64 17.62
CA ALA A 346 -16.75 3.46 18.19
C ALA A 346 -16.82 3.61 19.73
N TRP A 347 -16.83 2.51 20.44
CA TRP A 347 -16.99 2.41 21.89
C TRP A 347 -15.88 3.12 22.69
N MET A 348 -14.78 3.43 22.04
CA MET A 348 -13.59 4.00 22.66
C MET A 348 -13.41 5.49 22.41
N GLY A 349 -14.40 6.11 21.76
CA GLY A 349 -14.32 7.49 21.32
C GLY A 349 -13.49 7.66 20.03
N HIS A 350 -13.57 8.84 19.47
CA HIS A 350 -12.93 9.20 18.21
C HIS A 350 -11.70 10.06 18.49
N THR A 351 -10.63 9.42 18.98
CA THR A 351 -9.40 10.12 19.37
C THR A 351 -8.23 9.76 18.45
N PRO A 352 -7.14 10.54 18.44
CA PRO A 352 -5.92 10.20 17.71
C PRO A 352 -5.30 8.84 18.10
N GLU A 353 -5.59 8.34 19.30
CA GLU A 353 -5.11 7.04 19.78
C GLU A 353 -5.97 5.87 19.29
N THR A 354 -7.21 6.15 18.90
CA THR A 354 -8.17 5.09 18.51
C THR A 354 -8.41 5.03 17.01
N CYS A 355 -8.32 6.15 16.30
CA CYS A 355 -8.66 6.25 14.89
C CYS A 355 -7.47 6.71 14.04
N LEU A 356 -7.48 6.34 12.77
CA LEU A 356 -6.58 6.89 11.76
C LEU A 356 -7.06 8.30 11.37
N ASN A 357 -6.11 9.17 11.07
CA ASN A 357 -6.38 10.52 10.58
C ASN A 357 -6.28 10.62 9.05
N SER A 358 -6.58 11.80 8.51
CA SER A 358 -6.53 12.05 7.07
C SER A 358 -5.14 11.88 6.48
N ALA A 359 -4.09 12.26 7.21
CA ALA A 359 -2.70 12.08 6.76
C ALA A 359 -2.30 10.60 6.72
N ASP A 360 -2.74 9.79 7.69
CA ASP A 360 -2.52 8.33 7.67
C ASP A 360 -3.13 7.72 6.40
N MET A 361 -4.39 8.06 6.11
CA MET A 361 -5.10 7.51 4.95
C MET A 361 -4.52 8.00 3.63
N HIS A 362 -4.12 9.27 3.56
CA HIS A 362 -3.45 9.83 2.40
C HIS A 362 -2.16 9.06 2.05
N ASN A 363 -1.35 8.76 3.07
CA ASN A 363 -0.12 8.01 2.90
C ASN A 363 -0.36 6.54 2.53
N LEU A 364 -1.38 5.91 3.12
CA LEU A 364 -1.70 4.51 2.86
C LEU A 364 -2.27 4.27 1.46
N TYR A 365 -3.11 5.21 0.97
CA TYR A 365 -3.87 5.04 -0.26
C TYR A 365 -3.34 5.88 -1.43
N ASN A 366 -2.15 6.47 -1.26
CA ASN A 366 -1.55 7.37 -2.26
C ASN A 366 -2.52 8.50 -2.67
N GLY A 367 -2.91 9.29 -1.68
CA GLY A 367 -4.01 10.25 -1.76
C GLY A 367 -5.36 9.63 -1.39
N THR A 368 -6.37 10.45 -1.10
CA THR A 368 -7.74 10.01 -0.82
C THR A 368 -8.74 10.50 -1.86
N TYR A 369 -8.43 11.59 -2.55
CA TYR A 369 -9.17 12.10 -3.72
C TYR A 369 -8.21 12.48 -4.84
N GLY A 370 -8.74 12.83 -6.02
CA GLY A 370 -7.97 13.31 -7.18
C GLY A 370 -8.21 12.53 -8.46
N GLY A 371 -7.77 13.12 -9.58
CA GLY A 371 -8.00 12.63 -10.93
C GLY A 371 -6.84 11.81 -11.51
N ARG A 372 -7.17 10.81 -12.34
CA ARG A 372 -6.21 10.03 -13.14
C ARG A 372 -6.64 9.99 -14.60
N LEU A 373 -5.68 10.07 -15.53
CA LEU A 373 -5.92 10.13 -16.97
C LEU A 373 -5.40 8.85 -17.65
N PHE A 374 -6.30 8.19 -18.37
CA PHE A 374 -6.00 7.05 -19.25
C PHE A 374 -6.03 7.53 -20.69
N LYS A 375 -4.90 8.07 -21.16
CA LYS A 375 -4.77 8.83 -22.40
C LYS A 375 -5.18 8.03 -23.63
N ASP A 376 -4.73 6.78 -23.73
CA ASP A 376 -4.94 5.94 -24.92
C ASP A 376 -6.43 5.60 -25.14
N LYS A 377 -7.21 5.58 -24.06
CA LYS A 377 -8.66 5.31 -24.11
C LYS A 377 -9.51 6.58 -24.01
N GLY A 378 -8.91 7.73 -23.69
CA GLY A 378 -9.62 8.99 -23.48
C GLY A 378 -10.61 8.92 -22.31
N ILE A 379 -10.26 8.24 -21.25
CA ILE A 379 -11.03 8.14 -20.01
C ILE A 379 -10.25 8.84 -18.90
N ALA A 380 -10.99 9.58 -18.09
CA ALA A 380 -10.51 10.11 -16.83
C ALA A 380 -11.31 9.49 -15.68
N ILE A 381 -10.64 9.16 -14.59
CA ILE A 381 -11.31 8.73 -13.35
C ILE A 381 -10.98 9.75 -12.29
N TYR A 382 -12.01 10.29 -11.63
CA TYR A 382 -11.79 11.11 -10.44
C TYR A 382 -12.32 10.37 -9.21
N ARG A 383 -11.41 10.15 -8.25
CA ARG A 383 -11.73 9.55 -6.96
C ARG A 383 -12.27 10.64 -6.04
N ILE A 384 -13.47 10.42 -5.52
CA ILE A 384 -14.11 11.25 -4.51
C ILE A 384 -13.92 10.60 -3.14
N ASP A 385 -13.38 11.34 -2.20
CA ASP A 385 -13.37 10.98 -0.80
C ASP A 385 -14.66 11.45 -0.14
N THR A 386 -15.54 10.54 0.16
CA THR A 386 -16.82 10.84 0.83
C THR A 386 -16.71 10.83 2.35
N ASP A 387 -15.51 10.59 2.91
CA ASP A 387 -15.20 10.59 4.34
C ASP A 387 -14.16 11.68 4.67
N ASP A 388 -14.19 12.80 3.92
CA ASP A 388 -13.24 13.92 4.00
C ASP A 388 -13.53 14.83 5.21
N TYR A 389 -13.46 14.24 6.39
CA TYR A 389 -13.66 14.92 7.67
C TYR A 389 -12.41 15.64 8.15
N SER A 390 -12.63 16.74 8.88
CA SER A 390 -11.57 17.45 9.59
C SER A 390 -10.92 16.57 10.66
N ASP A 391 -9.60 16.72 10.84
CA ASP A 391 -8.86 16.12 11.96
C ASP A 391 -8.81 17.07 13.20
N GLU A 392 -9.64 18.11 13.24
CA GLU A 392 -9.73 19.01 14.38
C GLU A 392 -10.30 18.30 15.62
N LEU A 393 -9.70 18.61 16.77
CA LEU A 393 -10.11 18.04 18.06
C LEU A 393 -10.96 19.03 18.83
N ASP A 394 -11.92 18.51 19.60
CA ASP A 394 -12.65 19.26 20.60
C ASP A 394 -11.82 19.45 21.89
N ALA A 395 -12.41 20.14 22.89
CA ALA A 395 -11.75 20.38 24.18
C ALA A 395 -11.44 19.10 24.98
N ASN A 396 -12.05 17.97 24.62
CA ASN A 396 -11.86 16.68 25.27
C ASN A 396 -10.86 15.78 24.50
N GLY A 397 -10.26 16.28 23.41
CA GLY A 397 -9.34 15.54 22.57
C GLY A 397 -10.03 14.54 21.62
N GLN A 398 -11.35 14.70 21.37
CA GLN A 398 -12.09 13.91 20.40
C GLN A 398 -12.09 14.63 19.05
N TYR A 399 -12.08 13.87 17.94
CA TYR A 399 -12.34 14.46 16.63
C TYR A 399 -13.73 15.11 16.62
N LYS A 400 -13.83 16.34 16.12
CA LYS A 400 -15.10 17.06 16.01
C LYS A 400 -16.03 16.46 14.96
N GLU A 401 -15.45 15.88 13.92
CA GLU A 401 -16.16 15.29 12.80
C GLU A 401 -15.81 13.82 12.60
N PHE A 402 -16.83 13.00 12.36
CA PHE A 402 -16.70 11.59 12.01
C PHE A 402 -18.00 11.07 11.39
N SER A 403 -17.96 9.93 10.74
CA SER A 403 -19.13 9.33 10.08
C SER A 403 -20.30 9.18 11.06
N GLY A 404 -21.48 9.64 10.66
CA GLY A 404 -22.70 9.61 11.46
C GLY A 404 -22.77 10.65 12.60
N HIS A 405 -21.76 11.48 12.78
CA HIS A 405 -21.79 12.60 13.72
C HIS A 405 -22.28 13.88 13.01
N THR A 406 -23.50 13.82 12.54
CA THR A 406 -24.16 14.92 11.89
C THR A 406 -25.53 15.15 12.52
N LYS A 407 -26.02 16.38 12.41
CA LYS A 407 -27.32 16.77 12.97
C LYS A 407 -28.47 15.92 12.40
N ASP A 408 -28.30 15.46 11.19
CA ASP A 408 -29.35 14.76 10.41
C ASP A 408 -28.98 13.28 10.15
N GLY A 409 -27.87 12.78 10.71
CA GLY A 409 -27.45 11.38 10.59
C GLY A 409 -26.71 11.04 9.29
N GLU A 410 -26.19 12.05 8.58
CA GLU A 410 -25.40 11.82 7.38
C GLU A 410 -24.11 11.06 7.70
N SER A 411 -23.73 10.23 6.76
CA SER A 411 -22.61 9.32 6.93
C SER A 411 -21.31 9.83 6.29
N GLY A 412 -21.33 10.96 5.57
CA GLY A 412 -20.18 11.41 4.82
C GLY A 412 -20.03 12.92 4.69
N LYS A 413 -18.89 13.36 4.13
CA LYS A 413 -18.57 14.76 3.85
C LYS A 413 -17.61 14.86 2.67
N ILE A 414 -17.79 15.89 1.85
CA ILE A 414 -16.84 16.34 0.84
C ILE A 414 -16.28 17.69 1.30
N GLY A 415 -14.97 17.76 1.52
CA GLY A 415 -14.30 18.95 2.03
C GLY A 415 -14.08 20.03 0.98
N ALA A 416 -13.83 21.26 1.43
CA ALA A 416 -13.63 22.43 0.56
C ALA A 416 -12.41 22.29 -0.35
N GLU A 417 -11.29 21.76 0.15
CA GLU A 417 -10.08 21.55 -0.66
C GLU A 417 -10.30 20.53 -1.77
N GLN A 418 -11.03 19.46 -1.50
CA GLN A 418 -11.40 18.47 -2.49
C GLN A 418 -12.31 19.05 -3.58
N LEU A 419 -13.30 19.90 -3.21
CA LEU A 419 -14.17 20.57 -4.16
C LEU A 419 -13.37 21.51 -5.09
N LYS A 420 -12.40 22.23 -4.52
CA LYS A 420 -11.47 23.07 -5.29
C LYS A 420 -10.59 22.26 -6.23
N ASP A 421 -10.02 21.15 -5.76
CA ASP A 421 -9.22 20.23 -6.59
C ASP A 421 -10.09 19.68 -7.75
N PHE A 422 -11.29 19.20 -7.44
CA PHE A 422 -12.20 18.67 -8.44
C PHE A 422 -12.60 19.71 -9.50
N GLY A 423 -12.97 20.91 -9.09
CA GLY A 423 -13.29 22.02 -10.02
C GLY A 423 -12.09 22.36 -10.91
N THR A 424 -10.89 22.44 -10.33
CA THR A 424 -9.64 22.69 -11.05
C THR A 424 -9.32 21.56 -12.03
N PHE A 425 -9.48 20.32 -11.60
CA PHE A 425 -9.32 19.14 -12.47
C PHE A 425 -10.24 19.22 -13.69
N LEU A 426 -11.54 19.46 -13.48
CA LEU A 426 -12.51 19.57 -14.58
C LEU A 426 -12.22 20.75 -15.51
N MET A 427 -11.78 21.91 -14.97
CA MET A 427 -11.40 23.07 -15.80
C MET A 427 -10.21 22.75 -16.71
N ASN A 428 -9.21 22.04 -16.19
CA ASN A 428 -8.00 21.72 -16.92
C ASN A 428 -8.17 20.56 -17.91
N LEU A 429 -9.17 19.71 -17.70
CA LEU A 429 -9.39 18.51 -18.50
C LEU A 429 -9.71 18.82 -19.96
N ASP A 430 -9.06 18.11 -20.89
CA ASP A 430 -9.42 18.13 -22.30
C ASP A 430 -10.81 17.48 -22.52
N ARG A 431 -11.64 18.08 -23.35
CA ARG A 431 -13.04 17.63 -23.59
C ARG A 431 -13.15 16.31 -24.35
N SER A 432 -12.04 15.79 -24.88
CA SER A 432 -11.99 14.44 -25.44
C SER A 432 -12.09 13.35 -24.38
N TYR A 433 -11.85 13.67 -23.10
CA TYR A 433 -11.99 12.70 -22.01
C TYR A 433 -13.44 12.61 -21.54
N HIS A 434 -13.90 11.37 -21.31
CA HIS A 434 -15.09 11.09 -20.55
C HIS A 434 -14.70 10.75 -19.10
N VAL A 435 -15.37 11.36 -18.13
CA VAL A 435 -15.02 11.28 -16.71
C VAL A 435 -15.91 10.26 -15.98
N LEU A 436 -15.30 9.28 -15.35
CA LEU A 436 -15.94 8.42 -14.37
C LEU A 436 -15.62 8.94 -12.96
N LEU A 437 -16.63 9.05 -12.10
CA LEU A 437 -16.46 9.36 -10.70
C LEU A 437 -16.52 8.04 -9.90
N VAL A 438 -15.63 7.88 -8.94
CA VAL A 438 -15.61 6.71 -8.03
C VAL A 438 -15.47 7.20 -6.59
N GLY A 439 -16.16 6.56 -5.66
CA GLY A 439 -16.10 6.89 -4.24
C GLY A 439 -16.75 5.79 -3.41
N HIS A 440 -17.11 6.06 -2.18
CA HIS A 440 -17.70 5.06 -1.32
C HIS A 440 -19.17 5.30 -0.99
N ILE A 441 -19.50 6.43 -0.35
CA ILE A 441 -20.87 6.71 0.11
C ILE A 441 -21.69 7.29 -1.04
N PRO A 442 -22.95 6.84 -1.24
CA PRO A 442 -23.88 7.45 -2.19
C PRO A 442 -24.09 8.94 -1.91
N LEU A 443 -24.15 9.74 -2.96
CA LEU A 443 -24.22 11.21 -2.89
C LEU A 443 -25.65 11.77 -2.74
N ASP A 444 -26.65 10.94 -2.53
CA ASP A 444 -28.02 11.37 -2.36
C ASP A 444 -28.45 11.45 -0.89
N GLU A 445 -29.46 12.25 -0.62
CA GLU A 445 -29.96 12.54 0.72
C GLU A 445 -30.85 11.41 1.31
N SER A 446 -31.00 10.27 0.59
CA SER A 446 -32.12 9.37 0.86
C SER A 446 -31.96 8.45 2.08
N SER A 447 -30.75 8.20 2.59
CA SER A 447 -30.55 7.38 3.80
C SER A 447 -29.25 7.59 4.55
N THR A 448 -28.27 8.16 3.89
CA THR A 448 -26.89 8.28 4.44
C THR A 448 -26.20 9.53 3.92
N GLY A 449 -26.89 10.64 3.79
CA GLY A 449 -26.45 11.89 3.15
C GLY A 449 -24.96 12.20 3.26
N VAL A 450 -24.45 12.90 2.29
CA VAL A 450 -23.07 13.39 2.27
C VAL A 450 -23.09 14.92 2.27
N TRP A 451 -22.48 15.54 3.26
CA TRP A 451 -22.36 17.00 3.30
C TRP A 451 -21.64 17.55 2.06
N ASN A 452 -22.13 18.69 1.62
CA ASN A 452 -21.57 19.47 0.49
C ASN A 452 -21.79 18.82 -0.90
N THR A 453 -22.69 17.85 -1.02
CA THR A 453 -23.06 17.22 -2.30
C THR A 453 -23.60 18.23 -3.30
N GLU A 454 -24.32 19.27 -2.85
CA GLU A 454 -24.85 20.33 -3.73
C GLU A 454 -23.73 21.10 -4.42
N ALA A 455 -22.65 21.43 -3.72
CA ALA A 455 -21.49 22.09 -4.31
C ALA A 455 -20.80 21.19 -5.36
N LEU A 456 -20.66 19.89 -5.07
CA LEU A 456 -20.15 18.92 -6.04
C LEU A 456 -21.05 18.85 -7.28
N ARG A 457 -22.37 18.80 -7.11
CA ARG A 457 -23.35 18.77 -8.18
C ARG A 457 -23.25 20.03 -9.05
N THR A 458 -23.09 21.20 -8.42
CA THR A 458 -22.89 22.47 -9.13
C THR A 458 -21.69 22.43 -10.07
N LEU A 459 -20.57 21.86 -9.63
CA LEU A 459 -19.39 21.67 -10.48
C LEU A 459 -19.65 20.70 -11.63
N ILE A 460 -20.31 19.56 -11.35
CA ILE A 460 -20.68 18.56 -12.37
C ILE A 460 -21.61 19.16 -13.43
N ASP A 461 -22.66 19.86 -13.02
CA ASP A 461 -23.65 20.46 -13.93
C ASP A 461 -23.01 21.57 -14.76
N GLY A 462 -22.20 22.44 -14.15
CA GLY A 462 -21.43 23.47 -14.88
C GLY A 462 -20.51 22.87 -15.92
N PHE A 463 -19.75 21.84 -15.58
CA PHE A 463 -18.88 21.14 -16.52
C PHE A 463 -19.64 20.48 -17.68
N ARG A 464 -20.77 19.83 -17.39
CA ARG A 464 -21.61 19.17 -18.41
C ARG A 464 -22.27 20.17 -19.35
N GLN A 465 -22.61 21.34 -18.84
CA GLN A 465 -23.24 22.42 -19.63
C GLN A 465 -22.21 23.33 -20.32
N GLY A 466 -20.94 23.27 -19.92
CA GLY A 466 -19.91 24.18 -20.36
C GLY A 466 -20.21 25.63 -19.92
N MET A 467 -20.66 25.79 -18.67
CA MET A 467 -21.05 27.10 -18.12
C MET A 467 -20.21 27.45 -16.88
N PRO A 468 -19.97 28.74 -16.61
CA PRO A 468 -19.31 29.13 -15.37
C PRO A 468 -20.22 28.83 -14.17
N VAL A 469 -19.61 28.38 -13.08
CA VAL A 469 -20.28 28.18 -11.79
C VAL A 469 -19.44 28.78 -10.67
N THR A 470 -20.09 29.15 -9.58
CA THR A 470 -19.42 29.71 -8.40
C THR A 470 -19.62 28.77 -7.21
N ILE A 471 -18.56 28.46 -6.52
CA ILE A 471 -18.61 27.74 -5.23
C ILE A 471 -18.33 28.76 -4.14
N ASP A 472 -19.22 28.82 -3.16
CA ASP A 472 -19.08 29.58 -1.92
C ASP A 472 -18.59 28.64 -0.82
N TYR A 473 -17.31 28.68 -0.54
CA TYR A 473 -16.69 27.81 0.47
C TYR A 473 -17.12 28.15 1.90
N ASP A 474 -17.52 29.41 2.15
CA ASP A 474 -17.94 29.83 3.48
C ASP A 474 -19.36 29.32 3.84
N SER A 475 -20.12 28.88 2.84
CA SER A 475 -21.45 28.29 3.01
C SER A 475 -21.45 26.77 3.25
N LEU A 476 -20.29 26.11 3.09
CA LEU A 476 -20.18 24.66 3.22
C LEU A 476 -20.42 24.19 4.65
N SER A 477 -21.00 23.00 4.77
CA SER A 477 -21.26 22.35 6.05
C SER A 477 -19.99 21.70 6.62
N GLY A 478 -19.94 21.57 7.94
CA GLY A 478 -18.84 20.98 8.70
C GLY A 478 -17.77 21.99 9.10
N GLU A 479 -16.69 21.52 9.74
CA GLU A 479 -15.57 22.38 10.10
C GLU A 479 -14.90 22.88 8.80
N PRO A 480 -14.73 24.19 8.64
CA PRO A 480 -14.16 24.74 7.42
C PRO A 480 -12.68 24.35 7.27
N SER A 481 -12.26 24.06 6.06
CA SER A 481 -10.84 24.04 5.73
C SER A 481 -10.29 25.46 5.87
N LYS A 482 -9.29 25.63 6.72
CA LYS A 482 -8.69 26.97 6.97
C LYS A 482 -7.96 27.54 5.75
N SER A 483 -7.67 26.73 4.74
CA SER A 483 -6.94 27.10 3.54
C SER A 483 -7.84 27.54 2.39
N VAL A 484 -9.13 27.24 2.44
CA VAL A 484 -10.09 27.56 1.37
C VAL A 484 -11.29 28.30 1.94
N THR A 485 -11.45 29.56 1.55
CA THR A 485 -12.52 30.46 2.01
C THR A 485 -13.00 31.34 0.86
N GLY A 486 -14.16 31.97 1.02
CA GLY A 486 -14.74 32.88 0.04
C GLY A 486 -15.33 32.18 -1.18
N ASN A 487 -15.43 32.92 -2.27
CA ASN A 487 -16.05 32.46 -3.52
C ASN A 487 -14.99 32.16 -4.58
N GLU A 488 -15.15 31.06 -5.30
CA GLU A 488 -14.32 30.71 -6.46
C GLU A 488 -15.19 30.42 -7.69
N VAL A 489 -14.80 31.00 -8.83
CA VAL A 489 -15.50 30.81 -10.11
C VAL A 489 -14.74 29.77 -10.94
N PHE A 490 -15.44 28.73 -11.34
CA PHE A 490 -14.96 27.72 -12.28
C PHE A 490 -15.60 27.95 -13.64
N ASP A 491 -14.86 28.52 -14.59
CA ASP A 491 -15.36 28.85 -15.91
C ASP A 491 -15.10 27.72 -16.92
N PHE A 492 -16.11 26.88 -17.11
CA PHE A 492 -16.07 25.79 -18.07
C PHE A 492 -16.41 26.24 -19.52
N SER A 493 -16.85 27.49 -19.74
CA SER A 493 -17.28 27.97 -21.06
C SER A 493 -16.13 28.03 -22.06
N THR A 494 -14.90 28.24 -21.59
CA THR A 494 -13.70 28.31 -22.43
C THR A 494 -13.40 27.05 -23.24
N LYS A 495 -13.78 25.88 -22.72
CA LYS A 495 -13.59 24.58 -23.38
C LYS A 495 -14.91 23.91 -23.80
N GLY A 496 -16.04 24.50 -23.44
CA GLY A 496 -17.37 23.97 -23.72
C GLY A 496 -17.76 22.76 -22.86
N PRO A 497 -18.88 22.10 -23.20
CA PRO A 497 -19.44 20.98 -22.44
C PRO A 497 -18.52 19.77 -22.33
N GLY A 498 -18.47 19.16 -21.14
CA GLY A 498 -17.77 17.91 -20.89
C GLY A 498 -18.72 16.74 -20.65
N VAL A 499 -18.16 15.55 -20.50
CA VAL A 499 -18.92 14.31 -20.31
C VAL A 499 -18.56 13.68 -18.97
N ILE A 500 -19.56 13.52 -18.09
CA ILE A 500 -19.47 12.68 -16.90
C ILE A 500 -20.26 11.39 -17.17
N ILE A 501 -19.63 10.24 -16.99
CA ILE A 501 -20.21 8.92 -17.24
C ILE A 501 -21.22 8.56 -16.15
N ALA A 502 -20.72 8.42 -14.93
CA ALA A 502 -21.49 8.02 -13.75
C ALA A 502 -20.66 8.29 -12.49
N TYR A 503 -21.29 8.15 -11.33
CA TYR A 503 -20.63 7.94 -10.05
C TYR A 503 -20.86 6.49 -9.60
N ILE A 504 -19.79 5.76 -9.31
CA ILE A 504 -19.83 4.37 -8.83
C ILE A 504 -19.36 4.34 -7.38
N CYS A 505 -20.12 3.66 -6.52
CA CYS A 505 -19.90 3.62 -5.09
C CYS A 505 -20.34 2.29 -4.45
N GLY A 506 -20.21 2.15 -3.14
CA GLY A 506 -20.62 1.02 -2.31
C GLY A 506 -21.52 1.44 -1.15
N HIS A 507 -21.14 1.11 0.09
CA HIS A 507 -21.70 1.52 1.37
C HIS A 507 -23.04 0.88 1.74
N GLU A 508 -23.98 0.78 0.83
CA GLU A 508 -25.34 0.27 1.09
C GLU A 508 -25.43 -1.26 1.15
N HIS A 509 -24.38 -1.96 0.72
CA HIS A 509 -24.30 -3.42 0.68
C HIS A 509 -25.28 -4.13 -0.29
N TRP A 510 -26.07 -3.39 -1.08
CA TRP A 510 -26.95 -3.94 -2.12
C TRP A 510 -26.84 -3.15 -3.41
N GLU A 511 -27.22 -3.79 -4.49
CA GLU A 511 -27.20 -3.16 -5.81
C GLU A 511 -28.37 -2.21 -6.00
N THR A 512 -28.05 -0.98 -6.40
CA THR A 512 -29.07 -0.02 -6.83
C THR A 512 -28.48 0.91 -7.90
N ALA A 513 -29.36 1.63 -8.58
CA ALA A 513 -28.98 2.72 -9.47
C ALA A 513 -30.07 3.80 -9.41
N ARG A 514 -29.63 5.03 -9.15
CA ARG A 514 -30.52 6.18 -9.03
C ARG A 514 -29.85 7.44 -9.58
N ASN A 515 -30.50 8.54 -9.55
CA ASN A 515 -29.96 9.79 -10.11
C ASN A 515 -29.86 10.85 -9.01
N LEU A 516 -28.73 11.57 -9.01
CA LEU A 516 -28.57 12.84 -8.32
C LEU A 516 -28.62 13.94 -9.38
N GLY A 517 -29.77 14.58 -9.56
CA GLY A 517 -29.99 15.45 -10.70
C GLY A 517 -29.79 14.70 -12.02
N THR A 518 -28.82 15.15 -12.82
CA THR A 518 -28.46 14.52 -14.09
C THR A 518 -27.39 13.44 -13.96
N LEU A 519 -26.74 13.32 -12.79
CA LEU A 519 -25.68 12.33 -12.53
C LEU A 519 -26.29 10.96 -12.22
N LYS A 520 -25.90 9.94 -13.00
CA LYS A 520 -26.21 8.55 -12.69
C LYS A 520 -25.32 8.09 -11.53
N MET A 521 -25.94 7.67 -10.42
CA MET A 521 -25.28 6.94 -9.32
C MET A 521 -25.53 5.44 -9.45
N ILE A 522 -24.47 4.66 -9.24
CA ILE A 522 -24.53 3.20 -9.34
C ILE A 522 -23.85 2.63 -8.09
N VAL A 523 -24.64 1.96 -7.29
CA VAL A 523 -24.17 1.31 -6.07
C VAL A 523 -23.88 -0.16 -6.35
N GLY A 524 -22.68 -0.60 -5.96
CA GLY A 524 -22.28 -2.00 -5.96
C GLY A 524 -22.74 -2.71 -4.68
N THR A 525 -22.97 -4.03 -4.75
CA THR A 525 -23.20 -4.82 -3.55
C THR A 525 -21.90 -5.11 -2.82
N CYS A 526 -21.96 -5.33 -1.51
CA CYS A 526 -20.75 -5.68 -0.73
C CYS A 526 -20.11 -7.00 -1.22
N ALA A 527 -18.80 -7.08 -1.05
CA ALA A 527 -18.00 -8.16 -1.60
C ALA A 527 -18.31 -9.56 -1.06
N PHE A 528 -19.02 -9.66 0.06
CA PHE A 528 -19.32 -10.95 0.72
C PHE A 528 -20.73 -10.98 1.30
N THR A 529 -21.19 -12.19 1.65
CA THR A 529 -22.44 -12.43 2.37
C THR A 529 -22.28 -13.58 3.34
N ASN A 530 -23.07 -13.58 4.42
CA ASN A 530 -23.20 -14.72 5.32
C ASN A 530 -24.33 -15.68 4.91
N ASP A 531 -25.09 -15.34 3.87
CA ASP A 531 -26.12 -16.23 3.34
C ASP A 531 -25.46 -17.40 2.59
N THR A 532 -25.56 -18.59 3.16
CA THR A 532 -24.97 -19.81 2.59
C THR A 532 -25.74 -20.37 1.40
N SER A 533 -26.94 -19.83 1.12
CA SER A 533 -27.78 -20.26 -0.01
C SER A 533 -27.38 -19.60 -1.35
N ILE A 534 -26.52 -18.58 -1.31
CA ILE A 534 -26.09 -17.83 -2.48
C ILE A 534 -24.55 -17.78 -2.56
N ASP A 535 -24.00 -17.37 -3.68
CA ASP A 535 -22.56 -17.16 -3.82
C ASP A 535 -22.04 -16.19 -2.76
N PHE A 536 -20.97 -16.58 -2.09
CA PHE A 536 -20.36 -15.74 -1.05
C PHE A 536 -19.84 -14.41 -1.61
N GLU A 537 -19.28 -14.45 -2.82
CA GLU A 537 -18.53 -13.35 -3.41
C GLU A 537 -19.38 -12.45 -4.30
N ALA A 538 -19.00 -11.16 -4.35
CA ALA A 538 -19.51 -10.22 -5.33
C ALA A 538 -18.45 -9.18 -5.69
N PHE A 539 -18.20 -9.01 -6.97
CA PHE A 539 -17.38 -7.93 -7.54
C PHE A 539 -17.70 -7.80 -9.03
N TYR A 540 -17.09 -6.85 -9.70
CA TYR A 540 -17.50 -6.49 -11.05
C TYR A 540 -16.31 -6.31 -11.97
N GLN A 541 -16.52 -6.65 -13.23
CA GLN A 541 -15.79 -6.14 -14.37
C GLN A 541 -16.67 -5.08 -15.06
N LEU A 542 -16.15 -3.87 -15.23
CA LEU A 542 -16.84 -2.80 -15.91
C LEU A 542 -16.16 -2.53 -17.25
N SER A 543 -16.95 -2.26 -18.29
CA SER A 543 -16.46 -1.81 -19.59
C SER A 543 -17.10 -0.48 -19.98
N ILE A 544 -16.28 0.48 -20.37
CA ILE A 544 -16.74 1.77 -20.90
C ILE A 544 -16.57 1.77 -22.42
N ASN A 545 -17.71 1.81 -23.11
CA ASN A 545 -17.75 2.04 -24.55
C ASN A 545 -18.03 3.52 -24.84
N LYS A 546 -16.98 4.29 -25.11
CA LYS A 546 -17.09 5.73 -25.37
C LYS A 546 -17.94 6.06 -26.59
N THR A 547 -17.77 5.29 -27.65
CA THR A 547 -18.46 5.50 -28.93
C THR A 547 -19.97 5.27 -28.78
N ALA A 548 -20.34 4.19 -28.12
CA ALA A 548 -21.74 3.88 -27.85
C ALA A 548 -22.31 4.64 -26.65
N ARG A 549 -21.49 5.36 -25.88
CA ARG A 549 -21.84 5.99 -24.59
C ARG A 549 -22.53 5.02 -23.64
N MET A 550 -21.90 3.88 -23.43
CA MET A 550 -22.42 2.81 -22.56
C MET A 550 -21.38 2.45 -21.49
N LEU A 551 -21.86 2.31 -20.27
CA LEU A 551 -21.17 1.66 -19.18
C LEU A 551 -21.83 0.29 -18.96
N ILE A 552 -21.04 -0.77 -19.06
CA ILE A 552 -21.50 -2.15 -18.87
C ILE A 552 -20.82 -2.67 -17.61
N MET A 553 -21.57 -3.27 -16.73
CA MET A 553 -21.10 -3.92 -15.50
C MET A 553 -21.41 -5.42 -15.61
N ASN A 554 -20.38 -6.25 -15.64
CA ASN A 554 -20.50 -7.69 -15.58
C ASN A 554 -20.21 -8.15 -14.15
N GLY A 555 -21.23 -8.64 -13.45
CA GLY A 555 -21.10 -9.09 -12.08
C GLY A 555 -20.50 -10.48 -11.97
N VAL A 556 -19.68 -10.72 -10.96
CA VAL A 556 -19.15 -12.03 -10.56
C VAL A 556 -19.84 -12.47 -9.27
N GLY A 557 -20.14 -13.77 -9.19
CA GLY A 557 -20.85 -14.36 -8.06
C GLY A 557 -22.29 -13.85 -7.98
N ARG A 558 -22.69 -13.28 -6.82
CA ARG A 558 -24.04 -12.73 -6.64
C ARG A 558 -24.24 -11.32 -7.20
N ALA A 559 -23.17 -10.69 -7.71
CA ALA A 559 -23.29 -9.42 -8.42
C ALA A 559 -23.97 -9.60 -9.78
N THR A 560 -24.82 -8.65 -10.18
CA THR A 560 -25.64 -8.77 -11.38
C THR A 560 -25.04 -8.04 -12.58
N LYS A 561 -25.38 -8.51 -13.77
CA LYS A 561 -25.04 -7.80 -15.01
C LYS A 561 -25.99 -6.62 -15.22
N ARG A 562 -25.43 -5.42 -15.39
CA ARG A 562 -26.19 -4.19 -15.61
C ARG A 562 -25.54 -3.36 -16.73
N SER A 563 -26.32 -2.51 -17.38
CA SER A 563 -25.79 -1.56 -18.38
C SER A 563 -26.52 -0.21 -18.29
N PHE A 564 -25.78 0.86 -18.56
CA PHE A 564 -26.24 2.23 -18.43
C PHE A 564 -25.76 3.08 -19.60
N SER A 565 -26.66 3.83 -20.23
CA SER A 565 -26.27 4.89 -21.16
C SER A 565 -25.91 6.18 -20.40
N TYR A 566 -25.02 7.00 -20.93
CA TYR A 566 -24.60 8.27 -20.34
C TYR A 566 -24.43 9.40 -21.36
#